data_90a23c2b7acdd2cc8071366cf589b502
#
_entry.id   90a23c2b7acdd2cc8071366cf589b502
#
_cell.length_a   1.000
_cell.length_b   1.000
_cell.length_c   1.000
_cell.angle_alpha   90.00
_cell.angle_beta   90.00
_cell.angle_gamma   90.00
#
_symmetry.space_group_name_H-M   'P 1'
#
loop_
_entity.id
_entity.type
_entity.pdbx_description
1 polymer ?
#
loop_
_entity_poly.entity_id
_entity_poly.type
_entity_poly.pdbx_seq_one_letter_code
_entity_poly.pdbx_strand_id
1 'polypeptide(L)'
;SGPVQTLLTAERTLLNFLGQLSGVATDTARWVAAVAHTGAQIRDTRKTVPGLRALQKAAVVHGGGVNHRMALGDAALIKDNHVAAAGSVTAAFRAVKAAAPDIAVEVECDTIEQVREAVEVGAELVLLDNMDPDTMRAAVSICRPAGVRTEASGGLTLEAARAVAET
;
A
#
# COMPACT_ATOMS: atom_id res chain seq x y z
N SER A 1 -29.67 -13.05 -17.77
CA SER A 1 -30.46 -13.51 -18.92
C SER A 1 -30.62 -12.37 -19.92
N GLY A 2 -30.69 -12.69 -21.22
CA GLY A 2 -30.83 -11.69 -22.27
C GLY A 2 -30.90 -12.36 -23.65
N PRO A 3 -31.00 -11.59 -24.75
CA PRO A 3 -30.97 -12.11 -26.10
C PRO A 3 -29.68 -12.94 -26.36
N VAL A 4 -29.83 -14.10 -26.98
CA VAL A 4 -28.72 -15.05 -27.22
C VAL A 4 -27.56 -14.40 -27.95
N GLN A 5 -27.81 -13.61 -28.98
CA GLN A 5 -26.78 -12.91 -29.74
C GLN A 5 -25.96 -11.96 -28.84
N THR A 6 -26.60 -11.17 -27.98
CA THR A 6 -25.93 -10.26 -27.04
C THR A 6 -25.09 -11.03 -26.03
N LEU A 7 -25.62 -12.14 -25.49
CA LEU A 7 -24.89 -12.99 -24.54
C LEU A 7 -23.63 -13.58 -25.17
N LEU A 8 -23.74 -14.15 -26.37
CA LEU A 8 -22.58 -14.72 -27.09
C LEU A 8 -21.53 -13.66 -27.45
N THR A 9 -21.96 -12.44 -27.81
CA THR A 9 -21.04 -11.33 -28.11
C THR A 9 -20.28 -10.87 -26.87
N ALA A 10 -20.92 -10.80 -25.71
CA ALA A 10 -20.34 -10.31 -24.47
C ALA A 10 -19.53 -11.36 -23.69
N GLU A 11 -19.85 -12.64 -23.89
CA GLU A 11 -19.34 -13.76 -23.08
C GLU A 11 -17.82 -13.72 -22.88
N ARG A 12 -17.05 -13.67 -23.95
CA ARG A 12 -15.58 -13.73 -23.85
C ARG A 12 -15.02 -12.56 -23.05
N THR A 13 -15.51 -11.36 -23.27
CA THR A 13 -15.08 -10.17 -22.54
C THR A 13 -15.42 -10.28 -21.05
N LEU A 14 -16.64 -10.71 -20.72
CA LEU A 14 -17.08 -10.92 -19.33
C LEU A 14 -16.22 -11.97 -18.63
N LEU A 15 -15.96 -13.12 -19.28
CA LEU A 15 -15.12 -14.17 -18.71
C LEU A 15 -13.68 -13.73 -18.49
N ASN A 16 -13.12 -12.89 -19.38
CA ASN A 16 -11.79 -12.35 -19.23
C ASN A 16 -11.70 -11.42 -18.02
N PHE A 17 -12.65 -10.49 -17.84
CA PHE A 17 -12.71 -9.65 -16.64
C PHE A 17 -12.91 -10.49 -15.38
N LEU A 18 -13.84 -11.42 -15.38
CA LEU A 18 -14.13 -12.28 -14.24
C LEU A 18 -12.88 -13.08 -13.85
N GLY A 19 -12.20 -13.70 -14.80
CA GLY A 19 -10.99 -14.48 -14.54
C GLY A 19 -9.87 -13.63 -13.95
N GLN A 20 -9.60 -12.45 -14.54
CA GLN A 20 -8.56 -11.55 -14.02
C GLN A 20 -8.87 -11.04 -12.61
N LEU A 21 -10.09 -10.55 -12.39
CA LEU A 21 -10.46 -9.98 -11.09
C LEU A 21 -10.59 -11.05 -10.00
N SER A 22 -11.07 -12.24 -10.34
CA SER A 22 -11.07 -13.40 -9.43
C SER A 22 -9.64 -13.82 -9.07
N GLY A 23 -8.69 -13.74 -10.01
CA GLY A 23 -7.27 -13.98 -9.74
C GLY A 23 -6.73 -13.01 -8.70
N VAL A 24 -6.99 -11.70 -8.85
CA VAL A 24 -6.58 -10.68 -7.87
C VAL A 24 -7.20 -10.95 -6.50
N ALA A 25 -8.51 -11.22 -6.44
CA ALA A 25 -9.19 -11.51 -5.17
C ALA A 25 -8.64 -12.77 -4.49
N THR A 26 -8.41 -13.84 -5.26
CA THR A 26 -7.88 -15.11 -4.76
C THR A 26 -6.46 -14.96 -4.22
N ASP A 27 -5.60 -14.26 -4.93
CA ASP A 27 -4.24 -14.01 -4.46
C ASP A 27 -4.24 -13.13 -3.21
N THR A 28 -5.03 -12.06 -3.19
CA THR A 28 -5.23 -11.23 -1.99
C THR A 28 -5.68 -12.06 -0.79
N ALA A 29 -6.64 -12.98 -0.97
CA ALA A 29 -7.12 -13.84 0.11
C ALA A 29 -6.02 -14.75 0.68
N ARG A 30 -5.08 -15.21 -0.15
CA ARG A 30 -3.91 -15.98 0.31
C ARG A 30 -2.98 -15.14 1.19
N TRP A 31 -2.73 -13.90 0.81
CA TRP A 31 -1.95 -12.95 1.61
C TRP A 31 -2.64 -12.62 2.93
N VAL A 32 -3.95 -12.34 2.89
CA VAL A 32 -4.74 -12.07 4.10
C VAL A 32 -4.70 -13.27 5.05
N ALA A 33 -4.85 -14.49 4.54
CA ALA A 33 -4.76 -15.70 5.35
C ALA A 33 -3.37 -15.89 5.98
N ALA A 34 -2.30 -15.51 5.27
CA ALA A 34 -0.94 -15.62 5.78
C ALA A 34 -0.67 -14.73 6.99
N VAL A 35 -1.35 -13.58 7.11
CA VAL A 35 -1.17 -12.60 8.19
C VAL A 35 -2.34 -12.57 9.20
N ALA A 36 -3.35 -13.41 9.04
CA ALA A 36 -4.60 -13.38 9.83
C ALA A 36 -4.40 -13.56 11.35
N HIS A 37 -3.27 -14.13 11.79
CA HIS A 37 -2.90 -14.30 13.20
C HIS A 37 -2.30 -13.03 13.84
N THR A 38 -2.09 -11.96 13.05
CA THR A 38 -1.58 -10.66 13.48
C THR A 38 -2.64 -9.58 13.32
N GLY A 39 -2.34 -8.37 13.72
CA GLY A 39 -3.19 -7.20 13.44
C GLY A 39 -2.92 -6.56 12.07
N ALA A 40 -2.00 -7.10 11.28
CA ALA A 40 -1.61 -6.54 9.99
C ALA A 40 -2.71 -6.71 8.94
N GLN A 41 -2.79 -5.74 8.02
CA GLN A 41 -3.73 -5.76 6.90
C GLN A 41 -2.96 -5.76 5.58
N ILE A 42 -3.50 -6.46 4.60
CA ILE A 42 -2.97 -6.44 3.22
C ILE A 42 -3.59 -5.27 2.47
N ARG A 43 -2.74 -4.40 1.95
CA ARG A 43 -3.15 -3.21 1.18
C ARG A 43 -2.77 -3.34 -0.28
N ASP A 44 -3.60 -2.76 -1.15
CA ASP A 44 -3.28 -2.62 -2.57
C ASP A 44 -2.32 -1.44 -2.84
N THR A 45 -2.04 -1.22 -4.11
CA THR A 45 -1.21 -0.12 -4.59
C THR A 45 -1.89 0.63 -5.73
N ARG A 46 -1.24 1.69 -6.25
CA ARG A 46 -1.61 2.33 -7.50
C ARG A 46 -0.96 1.69 -8.75
N LYS A 47 -0.18 0.63 -8.57
CA LYS A 47 0.44 -0.14 -9.66
C LYS A 47 -0.60 -1.09 -10.27
N THR A 48 -1.56 -0.53 -11.00
CA THR A 48 -2.72 -1.23 -11.57
C THR A 48 -2.70 -1.18 -13.08
N VAL A 49 -3.43 -2.10 -13.72
CA VAL A 49 -3.64 -2.06 -15.16
C VAL A 49 -4.35 -0.76 -15.54
N PRO A 50 -3.85 0.00 -16.53
CA PRO A 50 -4.50 1.22 -16.97
C PRO A 50 -5.98 1.02 -17.29
N GLY A 51 -6.83 1.91 -16.76
CA GLY A 51 -8.29 1.84 -16.89
C GLY A 51 -9.00 0.86 -15.95
N LEU A 52 -8.30 -0.08 -15.30
CA LEU A 52 -8.91 -1.12 -14.46
C LEU A 52 -8.74 -0.91 -12.95
N ARG A 53 -8.17 0.22 -12.52
CA ARG A 53 -7.85 0.44 -11.09
C ARG A 53 -9.05 0.25 -10.18
N ALA A 54 -10.20 0.80 -10.52
CA ALA A 54 -11.41 0.68 -9.70
C ALA A 54 -11.83 -0.78 -9.51
N LEU A 55 -11.80 -1.57 -10.58
CA LEU A 55 -12.16 -2.98 -10.55
C LEU A 55 -11.12 -3.83 -9.81
N GLN A 56 -9.83 -3.58 -10.03
CA GLN A 56 -8.77 -4.32 -9.34
C GLN A 56 -8.75 -4.02 -7.84
N LYS A 57 -8.95 -2.76 -7.44
CA LYS A 57 -9.07 -2.40 -6.03
C LYS A 57 -10.33 -2.99 -5.37
N ALA A 58 -11.44 -3.05 -6.08
CA ALA A 58 -12.63 -3.78 -5.60
C ALA A 58 -12.33 -5.28 -5.41
N ALA A 59 -11.59 -5.89 -6.34
CA ALA A 59 -11.19 -7.29 -6.21
C ALA A 59 -10.28 -7.54 -4.98
N VAL A 60 -9.39 -6.61 -4.64
CA VAL A 60 -8.60 -6.68 -3.40
C VAL A 60 -9.50 -6.69 -2.17
N VAL A 61 -10.51 -5.82 -2.11
CA VAL A 61 -11.47 -5.81 -0.99
C VAL A 61 -12.27 -7.11 -0.92
N HIS A 62 -12.68 -7.66 -2.07
CA HIS A 62 -13.35 -8.98 -2.12
C HIS A 62 -12.45 -10.12 -1.64
N GLY A 63 -11.14 -9.99 -1.78
CA GLY A 63 -10.14 -10.92 -1.21
C GLY A 63 -9.86 -10.71 0.28
N GLY A 64 -10.51 -9.74 0.94
CA GLY A 64 -10.31 -9.41 2.36
C GLY A 64 -9.19 -8.40 2.62
N GLY A 65 -8.57 -7.84 1.59
CA GLY A 65 -7.61 -6.75 1.71
C GLY A 65 -8.30 -5.38 1.88
N VAL A 66 -7.50 -4.34 2.03
CA VAL A 66 -7.95 -2.94 2.14
C VAL A 66 -7.33 -2.07 1.05
N ASN A 67 -8.03 -1.01 0.68
CA ASN A 67 -7.52 -0.10 -0.34
C ASN A 67 -6.53 0.90 0.25
N HIS A 68 -5.39 1.09 -0.42
CA HIS A 68 -4.58 2.28 -0.35
C HIS A 68 -5.25 3.40 -1.17
N ARG A 69 -4.69 4.62 -1.19
CA ARG A 69 -5.20 5.76 -1.97
C ARG A 69 -5.56 5.36 -3.41
N MET A 70 -6.71 5.83 -3.88
CA MET A 70 -7.19 5.59 -5.25
C MET A 70 -6.45 6.50 -6.24
N ALA A 71 -6.25 7.77 -5.84
CA ALA A 71 -5.70 8.84 -6.66
C ALA A 71 -4.64 9.65 -5.87
N LEU A 72 -4.00 10.60 -6.54
CA LEU A 72 -3.00 11.49 -5.93
C LEU A 72 -3.62 12.50 -4.95
N GLY A 73 -4.90 12.81 -5.10
CA GLY A 73 -5.63 13.75 -4.25
C GLY A 73 -6.10 13.17 -2.92
N ASP A 74 -6.08 11.85 -2.74
CA ASP A 74 -6.61 11.22 -1.52
C ASP A 74 -5.61 11.25 -0.36
N ALA A 75 -4.32 11.11 -0.68
CA ALA A 75 -3.22 11.17 0.27
C ALA A 75 -1.91 11.45 -0.48
N ALA A 76 -1.00 12.15 0.17
CA ALA A 76 0.37 12.30 -0.33
C ALA A 76 1.21 11.06 0.07
N LEU A 77 2.09 10.63 -0.82
CA LEU A 77 3.15 9.67 -0.54
C LEU A 77 4.47 10.31 -0.94
N ILE A 78 5.26 10.65 0.05
CA ILE A 78 6.61 11.18 -0.14
C ILE A 78 7.52 9.98 -0.41
N LYS A 79 8.29 10.07 -1.49
CA LYS A 79 9.18 9.04 -1.99
C LYS A 79 10.62 9.54 -2.06
N ASP A 80 11.55 8.64 -2.31
CA ASP A 80 12.98 8.88 -2.50
C ASP A 80 13.27 10.10 -3.40
N ASN A 81 12.61 10.16 -4.56
CA ASN A 81 12.77 11.26 -5.51
C ASN A 81 12.25 12.61 -4.97
N HIS A 82 11.20 12.60 -4.15
CA HIS A 82 10.70 13.82 -3.50
C HIS A 82 11.67 14.28 -2.40
N VAL A 83 12.23 13.36 -1.63
CA VAL A 83 13.24 13.64 -0.61
C VAL A 83 14.51 14.19 -1.26
N ALA A 84 14.97 13.56 -2.36
CA ALA A 84 16.12 14.05 -3.11
C ALA A 84 15.91 15.47 -3.68
N ALA A 85 14.74 15.76 -4.20
CA ALA A 85 14.39 17.07 -4.74
C ALA A 85 14.28 18.15 -3.65
N ALA A 86 13.74 17.81 -2.47
CA ALA A 86 13.53 18.74 -1.35
C ALA A 86 14.76 18.88 -0.45
N GLY A 87 15.70 17.92 -0.49
CA GLY A 87 16.91 17.87 0.31
C GLY A 87 16.79 17.07 1.60
N SER A 88 15.59 16.81 2.13
CA SER A 88 15.36 15.96 3.31
C SER A 88 13.89 15.52 3.41
N VAL A 89 13.61 14.53 4.24
CA VAL A 89 12.23 14.10 4.59
C VAL A 89 11.47 15.29 5.20
N THR A 90 12.07 16.00 6.15
CA THR A 90 11.49 17.18 6.80
C THR A 90 11.07 18.25 5.80
N ALA A 91 11.95 18.58 4.84
CA ALA A 91 11.67 19.60 3.84
C ALA A 91 10.52 19.16 2.92
N ALA A 92 10.53 17.91 2.45
CA ALA A 92 9.47 17.35 1.63
C ALA A 92 8.12 17.33 2.37
N PHE A 93 8.10 16.87 3.62
CA PHE A 93 6.90 16.82 4.45
C PHE A 93 6.30 18.22 4.67
N ARG A 94 7.14 19.19 5.05
CA ARG A 94 6.70 20.58 5.25
C ARG A 94 6.16 21.22 3.98
N ALA A 95 6.79 20.94 2.84
CA ALA A 95 6.32 21.46 1.53
C ALA A 95 4.93 20.91 1.20
N VAL A 96 4.68 19.60 1.43
CA VAL A 96 3.35 19.00 1.23
C VAL A 96 2.33 19.61 2.16
N LYS A 97 2.63 19.74 3.46
CA LYS A 97 1.71 20.32 4.45
C LYS A 97 1.44 21.81 4.23
N ALA A 98 2.41 22.55 3.69
CA ALA A 98 2.19 23.95 3.30
C ALA A 98 1.24 24.09 2.11
N ALA A 99 1.32 23.17 1.14
CA ALA A 99 0.46 23.18 -0.04
C ALA A 99 -0.94 22.60 0.21
N ALA A 100 -1.05 21.60 1.12
CA ALA A 100 -2.28 20.89 1.43
C ALA A 100 -2.28 20.48 2.93
N PRO A 101 -2.65 21.39 3.85
CA PRO A 101 -2.53 21.18 5.31
C PRO A 101 -3.27 19.94 5.82
N ASP A 102 -4.43 19.65 5.26
CA ASP A 102 -5.33 18.59 5.73
C ASP A 102 -5.07 17.23 5.06
N ILE A 103 -4.16 17.16 4.07
CA ILE A 103 -3.92 15.90 3.39
C ILE A 103 -3.17 14.93 4.31
N ALA A 104 -3.60 13.66 4.30
CA ALA A 104 -2.84 12.58 4.94
C ALA A 104 -1.50 12.41 4.22
N VAL A 105 -0.41 12.29 4.98
CA VAL A 105 0.94 12.14 4.42
C VAL A 105 1.56 10.85 4.91
N GLU A 106 1.93 10.02 3.97
CA GLU A 106 2.75 8.84 4.15
C GLU A 106 4.16 9.12 3.66
N VAL A 107 5.17 8.64 4.38
CA VAL A 107 6.57 8.81 4.04
C VAL A 107 7.22 7.47 3.78
N GLU A 108 7.73 7.26 2.57
CA GLU A 108 8.53 6.09 2.20
C GLU A 108 9.96 6.30 2.70
N CYS A 109 10.46 5.33 3.47
CA CYS A 109 11.77 5.37 4.11
C CYS A 109 12.56 4.10 3.77
N ASP A 110 13.81 4.29 3.35
CA ASP A 110 14.77 3.21 3.05
C ASP A 110 15.75 2.99 4.22
N THR A 111 15.85 3.96 5.15
CA THR A 111 16.80 3.93 6.27
C THR A 111 16.14 4.29 7.59
N ILE A 112 16.77 3.85 8.68
CA ILE A 112 16.33 4.17 10.05
C ILE A 112 16.40 5.68 10.35
N GLU A 113 17.37 6.37 9.77
CA GLU A 113 17.52 7.83 9.88
C GLU A 113 16.32 8.55 9.31
N GLN A 114 15.86 8.14 8.11
CA GLN A 114 14.64 8.68 7.49
C GLN A 114 13.39 8.37 8.33
N VAL A 115 13.30 7.17 8.93
CA VAL A 115 12.19 6.82 9.84
C VAL A 115 12.15 7.76 11.05
N ARG A 116 13.30 8.04 11.68
CA ARG A 116 13.38 9.00 12.80
C ARG A 116 12.94 10.39 12.36
N GLU A 117 13.45 10.87 11.23
CA GLU A 117 13.10 12.17 10.69
C GLU A 117 11.59 12.25 10.36
N ALA A 118 10.99 11.20 9.78
CA ALA A 118 9.56 11.14 9.49
C ALA A 118 8.70 11.19 10.77
N VAL A 119 9.11 10.48 11.83
CA VAL A 119 8.43 10.54 13.15
C VAL A 119 8.55 11.93 13.78
N GLU A 120 9.74 12.54 13.75
CA GLU A 120 10.00 13.86 14.31
C GLU A 120 9.17 14.98 13.65
N VAL A 121 8.92 14.89 12.34
CA VAL A 121 8.09 15.88 11.63
C VAL A 121 6.60 15.63 11.75
N GLY A 122 6.18 14.54 12.39
CA GLY A 122 4.78 14.24 12.66
C GLY A 122 4.09 13.45 11.54
N ALA A 123 4.81 12.61 10.80
CA ALA A 123 4.20 11.66 9.88
C ALA A 123 3.30 10.69 10.65
N GLU A 124 2.12 10.38 10.11
CA GLU A 124 1.16 9.46 10.73
C GLU A 124 1.33 8.00 10.22
N LEU A 125 2.00 7.85 9.10
CA LEU A 125 2.25 6.58 8.44
C LEU A 125 3.62 6.62 7.77
N VAL A 126 4.42 5.59 8.02
CA VAL A 126 5.74 5.37 7.42
C VAL A 126 5.71 4.08 6.65
N LEU A 127 6.09 4.15 5.36
CA LEU A 127 6.27 2.98 4.52
C LEU A 127 7.76 2.58 4.60
N LEU A 128 8.01 1.34 5.02
CA LEU A 128 9.32 0.74 5.15
C LEU A 128 9.64 0.01 3.83
N ASP A 129 10.45 0.64 2.97
CA ASP A 129 10.71 0.09 1.64
C ASP A 129 11.99 -0.75 1.62
N ASN A 130 11.87 -1.97 1.13
CA ASN A 130 12.98 -2.91 0.94
C ASN A 130 13.85 -3.17 2.19
N MET A 131 13.32 -3.00 3.40
CA MET A 131 14.03 -3.28 4.65
C MET A 131 14.00 -4.78 4.96
N ASP A 132 15.10 -5.29 5.55
CA ASP A 132 15.12 -6.63 6.14
C ASP A 132 14.32 -6.68 7.45
N PRO A 133 13.94 -7.88 7.95
CA PRO A 133 13.10 -8.00 9.14
C PRO A 133 13.68 -7.38 10.42
N ASP A 134 15.00 -7.36 10.59
CA ASP A 134 15.64 -6.78 11.79
C ASP A 134 15.57 -5.25 11.72
N THR A 135 15.84 -4.69 10.56
CA THR A 135 15.67 -3.25 10.29
C THR A 135 14.20 -2.83 10.44
N MET A 136 13.24 -3.63 9.96
CA MET A 136 11.82 -3.37 10.17
C MET A 136 11.44 -3.36 11.65
N ARG A 137 11.93 -4.31 12.46
CA ARG A 137 11.71 -4.30 13.93
C ARG A 137 12.26 -3.04 14.59
N ALA A 138 13.45 -2.60 14.18
CA ALA A 138 14.03 -1.36 14.67
C ALA A 138 13.16 -0.15 14.30
N ALA A 139 12.69 -0.06 13.06
CA ALA A 139 11.78 0.98 12.60
C ALA A 139 10.45 0.99 13.38
N VAL A 140 9.83 -0.18 13.55
CA VAL A 140 8.59 -0.32 14.33
C VAL A 140 8.79 0.11 15.79
N SER A 141 9.95 -0.20 16.41
CA SER A 141 10.28 0.23 17.77
C SER A 141 10.38 1.75 17.92
N ILE A 142 10.72 2.46 16.85
CA ILE A 142 10.75 3.93 16.81
C ILE A 142 9.33 4.49 16.59
N CYS A 143 8.57 3.91 15.66
CA CYS A 143 7.25 4.40 15.26
C CYS A 143 6.18 4.17 16.32
N ARG A 144 6.14 2.98 16.93
CA ARG A 144 5.09 2.54 17.85
C ARG A 144 4.90 3.46 19.07
N PRO A 145 5.95 3.90 19.80
CA PRO A 145 5.79 4.82 20.94
C PRO A 145 5.25 6.19 20.54
N ALA A 146 5.49 6.61 19.31
CA ALA A 146 5.00 7.87 18.73
C ALA A 146 3.57 7.77 18.15
N GLY A 147 2.96 6.58 18.17
CA GLY A 147 1.65 6.35 17.57
C GLY A 147 1.65 6.35 16.03
N VAL A 148 2.82 6.26 15.42
CA VAL A 148 2.99 6.23 13.96
C VAL A 148 2.78 4.83 13.44
N ARG A 149 1.91 4.68 12.45
CA ARG A 149 1.67 3.39 11.79
C ARG A 149 2.79 3.08 10.81
N THR A 150 3.01 1.79 10.57
CA THR A 150 4.01 1.31 9.62
C THR A 150 3.37 0.48 8.51
N GLU A 151 3.91 0.57 7.31
CA GLU A 151 3.55 -0.28 6.17
C GLU A 151 4.84 -0.89 5.61
N ALA A 152 4.90 -2.20 5.45
CA ALA A 152 6.03 -2.87 4.81
C ALA A 152 5.81 -2.94 3.29
N SER A 153 6.84 -2.62 2.51
CA SER A 153 6.82 -2.64 1.05
C SER A 153 8.16 -3.12 0.47
N GLY A 154 8.15 -3.42 -0.82
CA GLY A 154 9.34 -3.82 -1.57
C GLY A 154 9.69 -5.30 -1.44
N GLY A 155 9.69 -6.02 -2.56
CA GLY A 155 10.18 -7.40 -2.65
C GLY A 155 9.53 -8.44 -1.74
N LEU A 156 8.37 -8.17 -1.14
CA LEU A 156 7.69 -9.09 -0.24
C LEU A 156 7.21 -10.33 -0.97
N THR A 157 7.39 -11.49 -0.36
CA THR A 157 6.86 -12.77 -0.85
C THR A 157 5.80 -13.30 0.11
N LEU A 158 4.91 -14.16 -0.39
CA LEU A 158 3.88 -14.78 0.45
C LEU A 158 4.49 -15.60 1.59
N GLU A 159 5.63 -16.26 1.33
CA GLU A 159 6.37 -17.04 2.33
C GLU A 159 6.93 -16.16 3.45
N ALA A 160 7.37 -14.94 3.13
CA ALA A 160 7.90 -13.99 4.11
C ALA A 160 6.80 -13.19 4.82
N ALA A 161 5.57 -13.14 4.27
CA ALA A 161 4.49 -12.28 4.76
C ALA A 161 4.21 -12.44 6.26
N ARG A 162 4.22 -13.68 6.75
CA ARG A 162 4.02 -13.98 8.17
C ARG A 162 5.10 -13.35 9.05
N ALA A 163 6.37 -13.61 8.73
CA ALA A 163 7.50 -13.12 9.51
C ALA A 163 7.57 -11.58 9.52
N VAL A 164 7.23 -10.94 8.39
CA VAL A 164 7.14 -9.48 8.28
C VAL A 164 5.98 -8.94 9.13
N ALA A 165 4.82 -9.58 9.12
CA ALA A 165 3.67 -9.14 9.89
C ALA A 165 3.84 -9.32 11.42
N GLU A 166 4.80 -10.15 11.85
CA GLU A 166 5.18 -10.38 13.26
C GLU A 166 6.26 -9.39 13.75
N THR A 167 6.80 -8.50 12.90
CA THR A 167 7.78 -7.49 13.32
C THR A 167 7.13 -6.32 14.04
#